data_3d1b4cd2c524fb4516dd2538585008d5
#
_entry.id   3d1b4cd2c524fb4516dd2538585008d5
#
_cell.length_a   1.000
_cell.length_b   1.000
_cell.length_c   1.000
_cell.angle_alpha   90.00
_cell.angle_beta   90.00
_cell.angle_gamma   90.00
#
_symmetry.space_group_name_H-M   'P 1'
#
loop_
_entity.id
_entity.type
_entity.pdbx_description
1 polymer ?
#
loop_
_entity_poly.entity_id
_entity_poly.type
_entity_poly.pdbx_seq_one_letter_code
_entity_poly.pdbx_strand_id
1 'polypeptide(L)'
;TDARVRDGRQLYARDGALAVEGFDEALGEILCRIRESLCPHEGAPPIAQLHSLNVYGRGGHFVAHKDTSREPSVFGTLVVCLPLAFSGGRLIVEQQARATFDWETRSYSFASSPEKEARRIRWAAFFGDVDHRIETVTSGCRATLTYELRRAPDSEAAVPSEPGEAEAAFTATLAEAL
;
A
#
# COMPACT_ATOMS: atom_id res chain seq x y z
N THR A 1 21.13 4.85 -0.67
CA THR A 1 20.02 5.83 -0.67
C THR A 1 20.44 7.01 0.18
N ASP A 2 20.17 8.24 -0.24
CA ASP A 2 20.44 9.46 0.58
C ASP A 2 19.46 9.48 1.75
N ALA A 3 19.97 9.47 3.00
CA ALA A 3 19.14 9.44 4.20
C ALA A 3 18.26 10.70 4.35
N ARG A 4 18.56 11.79 3.66
CA ARG A 4 17.70 13.00 3.61
C ARG A 4 16.44 12.77 2.75
N VAL A 5 16.50 11.84 1.80
CA VAL A 5 15.39 11.47 0.92
C VAL A 5 14.64 10.30 1.51
N ARG A 6 15.36 9.28 1.95
CA ARG A 6 14.79 8.07 2.56
C ARG A 6 15.72 7.52 3.63
N ASP A 7 15.26 7.51 4.86
CA ASP A 7 15.91 6.81 5.96
C ASP A 7 15.10 5.55 6.30
N GLY A 8 15.50 4.44 5.72
CA GLY A 8 14.86 3.15 5.85
C GLY A 8 15.63 2.06 5.11
N ARG A 9 15.35 0.82 5.47
CA ARG A 9 15.90 -0.36 4.80
C ARG A 9 14.86 -0.95 3.86
N GLN A 10 15.31 -1.48 2.74
CA GLN A 10 14.46 -2.13 1.75
C GLN A 10 15.09 -3.45 1.31
N LEU A 11 14.29 -4.51 1.33
CA LEU A 11 14.60 -5.80 0.74
C LEU A 11 13.68 -6.01 -0.45
N TYR A 12 14.25 -6.15 -1.63
CA TYR A 12 13.49 -6.41 -2.87
C TYR A 12 13.14 -7.90 -3.00
N ALA A 13 11.99 -8.19 -3.58
CA ALA A 13 11.52 -9.54 -3.84
C ALA A 13 12.17 -10.19 -5.08
N ARG A 14 13.30 -9.65 -5.55
CA ARG A 14 14.03 -10.17 -6.71
C ARG A 14 14.71 -11.48 -6.33
N ASP A 15 14.75 -12.41 -7.29
CA ASP A 15 15.49 -13.67 -7.20
C ASP A 15 15.10 -14.57 -6.00
N GLY A 16 13.85 -14.46 -5.53
CA GLY A 16 13.36 -15.26 -4.42
C GLY A 16 13.88 -14.82 -3.04
N ALA A 17 14.52 -13.66 -2.94
CA ALA A 17 15.06 -13.14 -1.67
C ALA A 17 13.98 -12.79 -0.62
N LEU A 18 12.71 -12.64 -1.05
CA LEU A 18 11.57 -12.35 -0.20
C LEU A 18 10.36 -13.15 -0.69
N ALA A 19 9.79 -13.95 0.19
CA ALA A 19 8.51 -14.62 -0.01
C ALA A 19 7.56 -14.29 1.15
N VAL A 20 6.25 -14.34 0.88
CA VAL A 20 5.19 -14.16 1.88
C VAL A 20 4.29 -15.38 1.81
N GLU A 21 4.12 -16.07 2.92
CA GLU A 21 3.30 -17.28 3.00
C GLU A 21 2.03 -17.01 3.81
N GLY A 22 0.94 -17.71 3.48
CA GLY A 22 -0.32 -17.65 4.22
C GLY A 22 -1.08 -16.32 4.09
N PHE A 23 -0.78 -15.51 3.08
CA PHE A 23 -1.42 -14.21 2.84
C PHE A 23 -2.35 -14.22 1.61
N ASP A 24 -2.36 -15.29 0.84
CA ASP A 24 -3.00 -15.35 -0.48
C ASP A 24 -4.52 -15.08 -0.42
N GLU A 25 -5.22 -15.63 0.57
CA GLU A 25 -6.66 -15.43 0.74
C GLU A 25 -6.99 -13.96 1.04
N ALA A 26 -6.31 -13.38 2.02
CA ALA A 26 -6.47 -11.96 2.39
C ALA A 26 -6.06 -11.03 1.25
N LEU A 27 -5.01 -11.36 0.51
CA LEU A 27 -4.59 -10.61 -0.68
C LEU A 27 -5.68 -10.67 -1.76
N GLY A 28 -6.30 -11.81 -1.99
CA GLY A 28 -7.41 -11.96 -2.92
C GLY A 28 -8.60 -11.06 -2.59
N GLU A 29 -8.98 -10.98 -1.30
CA GLU A 29 -10.04 -10.07 -0.84
C GLU A 29 -9.68 -8.59 -1.06
N ILE A 30 -8.42 -8.22 -0.76
CA ILE A 30 -7.91 -6.86 -0.98
C ILE A 30 -7.98 -6.51 -2.47
N LEU A 31 -7.55 -7.42 -3.35
CA LEU A 31 -7.54 -7.18 -4.80
C LEU A 31 -8.96 -7.04 -5.38
N CYS A 32 -9.95 -7.77 -4.84
CA CYS A 32 -11.35 -7.56 -5.20
C CYS A 32 -11.82 -6.14 -4.85
N ARG A 33 -11.50 -5.65 -3.65
CA ARG A 33 -11.83 -4.27 -3.23
C ARG A 33 -11.11 -3.21 -4.06
N ILE A 34 -9.84 -3.45 -4.39
CA ILE A 34 -9.06 -2.56 -5.27
C ILE A 34 -9.73 -2.50 -6.66
N ARG A 35 -10.15 -3.64 -7.21
CA ARG A 35 -10.88 -3.66 -8.49
C ARG A 35 -12.13 -2.77 -8.42
N GLU A 36 -12.95 -2.96 -7.40
CA GLU A 36 -14.22 -2.19 -7.25
C GLU A 36 -13.99 -0.70 -7.15
N SER A 37 -12.86 -0.26 -6.56
CA SER A 37 -12.60 1.14 -6.24
C SER A 37 -11.70 1.85 -7.25
N LEU A 38 -10.61 1.22 -7.68
CA LEU A 38 -9.64 1.82 -8.59
C LEU A 38 -9.82 1.40 -10.05
N CYS A 39 -10.44 0.24 -10.29
CA CYS A 39 -10.57 -0.34 -11.63
C CYS A 39 -11.98 -0.91 -11.87
N PRO A 40 -13.09 -0.15 -11.62
CA PRO A 40 -14.45 -0.67 -11.64
C PRO A 40 -14.90 -1.21 -13.02
N HIS A 41 -14.24 -0.77 -14.08
CA HIS A 41 -14.55 -1.19 -15.45
C HIS A 41 -13.74 -2.40 -15.91
N GLU A 42 -12.82 -2.91 -15.09
CA GLU A 42 -12.03 -4.09 -15.43
C GLU A 42 -12.80 -5.38 -15.07
N GLY A 43 -12.77 -6.37 -15.96
CA GLY A 43 -13.49 -7.64 -15.81
C GLY A 43 -12.92 -8.54 -14.72
N ALA A 44 -11.65 -8.36 -14.36
CA ALA A 44 -10.93 -9.16 -13.38
C ALA A 44 -10.20 -8.28 -12.35
N PRO A 45 -9.97 -8.77 -11.12
CA PRO A 45 -9.11 -8.09 -10.15
C PRO A 45 -7.69 -7.90 -10.70
N PRO A 46 -6.98 -6.84 -10.28
CA PRO A 46 -5.58 -6.65 -10.65
C PRO A 46 -4.70 -7.77 -10.08
N ILE A 47 -3.53 -7.93 -10.67
CA ILE A 47 -2.49 -8.83 -10.19
C ILE A 47 -1.56 -8.04 -9.27
N ALA A 48 -1.34 -8.52 -8.04
CA ALA A 48 -0.35 -7.95 -7.14
C ALA A 48 0.97 -8.72 -7.25
N GLN A 49 2.02 -8.03 -7.66
CA GLN A 49 3.38 -8.57 -7.68
C GLN A 49 4.16 -8.01 -6.49
N LEU A 50 4.62 -8.90 -5.60
CA LEU A 50 5.44 -8.48 -4.47
C LEU A 50 6.71 -7.79 -4.98
N HIS A 51 6.91 -6.54 -4.56
CA HIS A 51 8.04 -5.71 -4.96
C HIS A 51 9.12 -5.65 -3.87
N SER A 52 8.71 -5.31 -2.63
CA SER A 52 9.68 -5.14 -1.54
C SER A 52 9.05 -5.19 -0.15
N LEU A 53 9.90 -5.51 0.83
CA LEU A 53 9.70 -5.22 2.24
C LEU A 53 10.45 -3.92 2.58
N ASN A 54 9.74 -2.97 3.17
CA ASN A 54 10.30 -1.69 3.63
C ASN A 54 10.25 -1.61 5.15
N VAL A 55 11.36 -1.22 5.76
CA VAL A 55 11.50 -1.16 7.23
C VAL A 55 12.03 0.21 7.63
N TYR A 56 11.29 0.91 8.48
CA TYR A 56 11.61 2.22 9.03
C TYR A 56 11.71 2.13 10.54
N GLY A 57 12.90 2.35 11.10
CA GLY A 57 13.12 2.51 12.53
C GLY A 57 12.82 3.93 13.00
N ARG A 58 13.13 4.22 14.26
CA ARG A 58 13.01 5.58 14.81
C ARG A 58 13.84 6.58 13.99
N GLY A 59 13.23 7.70 13.60
CA GLY A 59 13.80 8.70 12.69
C GLY A 59 13.52 8.40 11.22
N GLY A 60 13.18 7.15 10.90
CA GLY A 60 12.96 6.70 9.53
C GLY A 60 11.80 7.43 8.86
N HIS A 61 11.98 7.77 7.59
CA HIS A 61 11.01 8.50 6.78
C HIS A 61 11.26 8.27 5.28
N PHE A 62 10.35 8.73 4.45
CA PHE A 62 10.52 8.82 3.01
C PHE A 62 9.82 10.09 2.51
N VAL A 63 10.56 11.01 1.89
CA VAL A 63 10.00 12.25 1.36
C VAL A 63 9.03 11.99 0.22
N ALA A 64 8.25 12.99 -0.16
CA ALA A 64 7.26 12.88 -1.25
C ALA A 64 7.92 12.42 -2.55
N HIS A 65 7.33 11.40 -3.17
CA HIS A 65 7.76 10.81 -4.43
C HIS A 65 6.58 10.11 -5.11
N LYS A 66 6.81 9.67 -6.34
CA LYS A 66 5.86 8.85 -7.13
C LYS A 66 6.49 7.50 -7.44
N ASP A 67 5.69 6.45 -7.44
CA ASP A 67 6.11 5.10 -7.83
C ASP A 67 5.90 4.90 -9.35
N THR A 68 6.65 5.64 -10.15
CA THR A 68 6.54 5.51 -11.61
C THR A 68 7.22 4.24 -12.10
N SER A 69 6.42 3.29 -12.62
CA SER A 69 6.94 2.11 -13.32
C SER A 69 7.20 2.42 -14.80
N ARG A 70 8.21 1.76 -15.38
CA ARG A 70 8.45 1.77 -16.82
C ARG A 70 7.60 0.75 -17.58
N GLU A 71 6.95 -0.16 -16.86
CA GLU A 71 6.12 -1.20 -17.44
C GLU A 71 4.67 -0.69 -17.58
N PRO A 72 4.11 -0.65 -18.79
CA PRO A 72 2.76 -0.11 -19.03
C PRO A 72 1.63 -0.88 -18.30
N SER A 73 1.87 -2.16 -17.98
CA SER A 73 0.90 -2.97 -17.24
C SER A 73 0.79 -2.59 -15.76
N VAL A 74 1.80 -1.92 -15.20
CA VAL A 74 1.80 -1.48 -13.80
C VAL A 74 1.10 -0.13 -13.71
N PHE A 75 -0.01 -0.08 -12.99
CA PHE A 75 -0.80 1.15 -12.85
C PHE A 75 -0.77 1.73 -11.44
N GLY A 76 -0.39 0.95 -10.42
CA GLY A 76 -0.46 1.42 -9.04
C GLY A 76 0.37 0.60 -8.06
N THR A 77 0.27 1.02 -6.81
CA THR A 77 0.97 0.45 -5.66
C THR A 77 -0.04 0.02 -4.59
N LEU A 78 0.15 -1.17 -4.04
CA LEU A 78 -0.50 -1.63 -2.81
C LEU A 78 0.54 -1.67 -1.69
N VAL A 79 0.27 -0.99 -0.60
CA VAL A 79 1.09 -0.99 0.62
C VAL A 79 0.33 -1.72 1.72
N VAL A 80 0.91 -2.79 2.27
CA VAL A 80 0.36 -3.56 3.39
C VAL A 80 1.22 -3.33 4.62
N CYS A 81 0.63 -2.83 5.71
CA CYS A 81 1.32 -2.58 6.97
C CYS A 81 1.42 -3.87 7.79
N LEU A 82 2.63 -4.27 8.13
CA LEU A 82 2.86 -5.43 8.98
C LEU A 82 2.55 -5.11 10.46
N PRO A 83 2.09 -6.09 11.23
CA PRO A 83 1.64 -5.92 12.60
C PRO A 83 2.83 -5.75 13.58
N LEU A 84 3.54 -4.65 13.50
CA LEU A 84 4.60 -4.25 14.41
C LEU A 84 4.20 -3.00 15.21
N ALA A 85 4.72 -2.88 16.42
CA ALA A 85 4.47 -1.71 17.25
C ALA A 85 5.34 -0.53 16.80
N PHE A 86 4.72 0.62 16.50
CA PHE A 86 5.38 1.86 16.16
C PHE A 86 4.50 3.07 16.45
N SER A 87 5.09 4.26 16.46
CA SER A 87 4.40 5.55 16.54
C SER A 87 4.93 6.50 15.46
N GLY A 88 4.09 7.40 14.98
CA GLY A 88 4.37 8.24 13.82
C GLY A 88 4.34 7.43 12.52
N GLY A 89 5.14 7.82 11.53
CA GLY A 89 5.28 7.06 10.28
C GLY A 89 4.01 7.01 9.45
N ARG A 90 3.15 8.05 9.49
CA ARG A 90 1.92 8.10 8.70
C ARG A 90 2.24 8.05 7.22
N LEU A 91 1.45 7.27 6.47
CA LEU A 91 1.44 7.32 5.01
C LEU A 91 0.52 8.47 4.58
N ILE A 92 1.06 9.41 3.86
CA ILE A 92 0.31 10.53 3.27
C ILE A 92 0.30 10.32 1.76
N VAL A 93 -0.87 10.34 1.15
CA VAL A 93 -1.09 10.22 -0.29
C VAL A 93 -1.77 11.51 -0.74
N GLU A 94 -1.21 12.21 -1.72
CA GLU A 94 -1.68 13.53 -2.18
C GLU A 94 -1.73 13.57 -3.70
N GLN A 95 -2.91 13.93 -4.24
CA GLN A 95 -3.11 14.31 -5.63
C GLN A 95 -3.88 15.63 -5.63
N GLN A 96 -5.20 15.63 -5.88
CA GLN A 96 -6.05 16.82 -5.71
C GLN A 96 -6.56 16.92 -4.28
N ALA A 97 -6.76 15.79 -3.61
CA ALA A 97 -7.09 15.67 -2.20
C ALA A 97 -5.95 14.98 -1.44
N ARG A 98 -5.94 15.14 -0.12
CA ARG A 98 -4.99 14.47 0.78
C ARG A 98 -5.69 13.36 1.53
N ALA A 99 -5.11 12.16 1.48
CA ALA A 99 -5.44 11.06 2.36
C ALA A 99 -4.30 10.79 3.34
N THR A 100 -4.65 10.53 4.59
CA THR A 100 -3.69 10.22 5.66
C THR A 100 -4.05 8.89 6.28
N PHE A 101 -3.11 7.94 6.21
CA PHE A 101 -3.20 6.63 6.84
C PHE A 101 -2.35 6.61 8.10
N ASP A 102 -3.01 6.71 9.24
CA ASP A 102 -2.37 6.56 10.55
C ASP A 102 -2.52 5.13 11.03
N TRP A 103 -1.45 4.37 10.87
CA TRP A 103 -1.37 2.97 11.28
C TRP A 103 -0.57 2.78 12.58
N GLU A 104 -0.44 3.85 13.36
CA GLU A 104 0.26 3.81 14.65
C GLU A 104 -0.31 2.70 15.55
N THR A 105 0.58 1.87 16.07
CA THR A 105 0.23 0.80 16.99
C THR A 105 1.14 0.89 18.22
N ARG A 106 0.58 1.35 19.34
CA ARG A 106 1.34 1.62 20.58
C ARG A 106 1.75 0.38 21.33
N SER A 107 0.98 -0.69 21.23
CA SER A 107 1.34 -2.01 21.78
C SER A 107 0.45 -3.08 21.21
N TYR A 108 0.99 -4.28 20.97
CA TYR A 108 0.21 -5.50 20.87
C TYR A 108 0.01 -6.00 22.30
N SER A 109 -1.18 -5.79 22.88
CA SER A 109 -1.53 -6.44 24.14
C SER A 109 -1.79 -7.91 23.88
N PHE A 110 -0.94 -8.79 24.41
CA PHE A 110 -1.19 -10.24 24.45
C PHE A 110 -2.46 -10.63 25.23
N ALA A 111 -3.09 -9.67 25.91
CA ALA A 111 -4.28 -9.90 26.73
C ALA A 111 -5.60 -9.80 25.96
N SER A 112 -5.64 -9.15 24.82
CA SER A 112 -6.79 -9.19 23.91
C SER A 112 -6.48 -10.21 22.83
N SER A 113 -7.25 -11.31 22.85
CA SER A 113 -7.14 -12.45 21.94
C SER A 113 -6.34 -12.14 20.65
N PRO A 114 -5.13 -12.72 20.47
CA PRO A 114 -4.26 -12.42 19.33
C PRO A 114 -4.95 -12.59 17.98
N GLU A 115 -6.00 -13.42 17.94
CA GLU A 115 -6.79 -13.72 16.76
C GLU A 115 -7.64 -12.54 16.25
N LYS A 116 -8.06 -11.60 17.11
CA LYS A 116 -8.90 -10.47 16.68
C LYS A 116 -8.09 -9.28 16.16
N GLU A 117 -6.91 -9.01 16.69
CA GLU A 117 -6.05 -7.91 16.22
C GLU A 117 -5.18 -8.32 15.03
N ALA A 118 -4.71 -9.56 14.98
CA ALA A 118 -3.99 -10.11 13.82
C ALA A 118 -4.86 -10.20 12.56
N ARG A 119 -6.18 -10.17 12.67
CA ARG A 119 -7.13 -10.15 11.54
C ARG A 119 -7.33 -8.77 10.91
N ARG A 120 -6.80 -7.69 11.47
CA ARG A 120 -6.89 -6.35 10.87
C ARG A 120 -5.66 -6.06 10.05
N ILE A 121 -5.66 -6.54 8.82
CA ILE A 121 -4.65 -6.15 7.83
C ILE A 121 -4.94 -4.70 7.44
N ARG A 122 -3.96 -3.83 7.65
CA ARG A 122 -4.02 -2.42 7.29
C ARG A 122 -3.32 -2.25 5.96
N TRP A 123 -4.00 -1.68 4.99
CA TRP A 123 -3.46 -1.51 3.65
C TRP A 123 -3.94 -0.21 3.02
N ALA A 124 -3.25 0.23 1.99
CA ALA A 124 -3.65 1.32 1.11
C ALA A 124 -3.24 0.98 -0.32
N ALA A 125 -4.07 1.34 -1.29
CA ALA A 125 -3.74 1.24 -2.70
C ALA A 125 -3.97 2.58 -3.38
N PHE A 126 -3.10 2.93 -4.35
CA PHE A 126 -3.15 4.19 -5.08
C PHE A 126 -2.45 4.05 -6.43
N PHE A 127 -2.76 4.95 -7.37
CA PHE A 127 -2.11 4.98 -8.68
C PHE A 127 -0.63 5.38 -8.55
N GLY A 128 0.23 4.86 -9.44
CA GLY A 128 1.67 5.07 -9.37
C GLY A 128 2.14 6.51 -9.63
N ASP A 129 1.29 7.35 -10.23
CA ASP A 129 1.55 8.76 -10.52
C ASP A 129 1.13 9.72 -9.38
N VAL A 130 0.65 9.18 -8.27
CA VAL A 130 0.23 9.96 -7.10
C VAL A 130 1.40 10.22 -6.17
N ASP A 131 1.57 11.47 -5.73
CA ASP A 131 2.58 11.84 -4.75
C ASP A 131 2.26 11.23 -3.38
N HIS A 132 3.24 10.55 -2.80
CA HIS A 132 3.08 9.99 -1.47
C HIS A 132 4.37 10.06 -0.67
N ARG A 133 4.24 10.06 0.67
CA ARG A 133 5.38 10.13 1.60
C ARG A 133 5.10 9.33 2.87
N ILE A 134 6.17 8.95 3.54
CA ILE A 134 6.13 8.40 4.90
C ILE A 134 6.68 9.47 5.84
N GLU A 135 5.86 9.91 6.79
CA GLU A 135 6.30 10.80 7.85
C GLU A 135 7.26 10.10 8.81
N THR A 136 7.95 10.87 9.63
CA THR A 136 8.97 10.34 10.54
C THR A 136 8.37 9.36 11.55
N VAL A 137 8.94 8.17 11.65
CA VAL A 137 8.66 7.22 12.72
C VAL A 137 9.29 7.74 14.01
N THR A 138 8.47 7.94 15.04
CA THR A 138 8.92 8.53 16.32
C THR A 138 9.37 7.48 17.31
N SER A 139 8.80 6.26 17.25
CA SER A 139 9.24 5.12 18.05
C SER A 139 8.88 3.79 17.39
N GLY A 140 9.54 2.72 17.81
CA GLY A 140 9.29 1.37 17.30
C GLY A 140 9.85 1.12 15.92
N CYS A 141 9.21 0.19 15.20
CA CYS A 141 9.62 -0.24 13.86
C CYS A 141 8.39 -0.39 12.97
N ARG A 142 8.28 0.44 11.94
CA ARG A 142 7.25 0.35 10.91
C ARG A 142 7.76 -0.51 9.76
N ALA A 143 7.09 -1.61 9.47
CA ALA A 143 7.41 -2.45 8.31
C ALA A 143 6.20 -2.59 7.40
N THR A 144 6.43 -2.56 6.08
CA THR A 144 5.39 -2.70 5.07
C THR A 144 5.84 -3.57 3.92
N LEU A 145 4.91 -4.39 3.41
CA LEU A 145 5.06 -5.00 2.10
C LEU A 145 4.54 -4.03 1.05
N THR A 146 5.25 -3.91 -0.05
CA THR A 146 4.83 -3.13 -1.21
C THR A 146 4.68 -4.08 -2.39
N TYR A 147 3.52 -3.98 -3.05
CA TYR A 147 3.20 -4.71 -4.27
C TYR A 147 3.00 -3.74 -5.42
N GLU A 148 3.48 -4.11 -6.60
CA GLU A 148 3.07 -3.49 -7.86
C GLU A 148 1.71 -4.05 -8.28
N LEU A 149 0.76 -3.16 -8.60
CA LEU A 149 -0.54 -3.52 -9.12
C LEU A 149 -0.50 -3.51 -10.64
N ARG A 150 -0.81 -4.65 -11.24
CA ARG A 150 -0.76 -4.87 -12.69
C ARG A 150 -2.16 -5.17 -13.21
N ARG A 151 -2.44 -4.70 -14.43
CA ARG A 151 -3.67 -5.08 -15.13
C ARG A 151 -3.63 -6.55 -15.50
N ALA A 152 -4.76 -7.23 -15.35
CA ALA A 152 -4.89 -8.62 -15.82
C ALA A 152 -4.78 -8.66 -17.36
N PRO A 153 -4.19 -9.73 -17.94
CA PRO A 153 -3.94 -9.81 -19.39
C PRO A 153 -5.17 -9.71 -20.28
N ASP A 154 -6.35 -10.11 -19.78
CA ASP A 154 -7.62 -10.13 -20.52
C ASP A 154 -8.51 -8.90 -20.22
N SER A 155 -7.99 -7.92 -19.51
CA SER A 155 -8.69 -6.67 -19.25
C SER A 155 -8.57 -5.80 -20.52
N GLU A 156 -9.55 -5.86 -21.40
CA GLU A 156 -9.71 -4.80 -22.40
C GLU A 156 -9.88 -3.49 -21.64
N ALA A 157 -8.89 -2.62 -21.74
CA ALA A 157 -8.93 -1.31 -21.12
C ALA A 157 -10.09 -0.53 -21.71
N ALA A 158 -11.22 -0.51 -21.00
CA ALA A 158 -12.21 0.52 -21.26
C ALA A 158 -11.49 1.87 -21.08
N VAL A 159 -11.47 2.65 -22.14
CA VAL A 159 -10.92 4.02 -22.11
C VAL A 159 -11.64 4.75 -20.96
N PRO A 160 -10.93 5.33 -19.98
CA PRO A 160 -11.55 6.02 -18.86
C PRO A 160 -12.46 7.11 -19.41
N SER A 161 -13.75 6.98 -19.21
CA SER A 161 -14.71 8.05 -19.48
C SER A 161 -14.67 8.99 -18.28
N GLU A 162 -14.07 10.16 -18.47
CA GLU A 162 -14.07 11.34 -17.61
C GLU A 162 -13.31 11.26 -16.26
N PRO A 163 -12.51 12.30 -15.92
CA PRO A 163 -11.71 12.38 -14.70
C PRO A 163 -12.49 12.32 -13.38
N GLY A 164 -13.78 12.62 -13.40
CA GLY A 164 -14.62 12.71 -12.19
C GLY A 164 -14.97 11.38 -11.53
N GLU A 165 -15.09 10.30 -12.28
CA GLU A 165 -15.47 8.99 -11.71
C GLU A 165 -14.30 8.28 -10.99
N ALA A 166 -13.09 8.40 -11.50
CA ALA A 166 -11.91 7.84 -10.86
C ALA A 166 -11.57 8.55 -9.53
N GLU A 167 -11.88 9.84 -9.43
CA GLU A 167 -11.67 10.65 -8.23
C GLU A 167 -12.65 10.29 -7.11
N ALA A 168 -13.91 10.01 -7.44
CA ALA A 168 -14.92 9.53 -6.49
C ALA A 168 -14.58 8.12 -5.95
N ALA A 169 -14.09 7.22 -6.80
CA ALA A 169 -13.66 5.88 -6.43
C ALA A 169 -12.43 5.91 -5.49
N PHE A 170 -11.47 6.79 -5.74
CA PHE A 170 -10.31 6.99 -4.87
C PHE A 170 -10.71 7.40 -3.45
N THR A 171 -11.64 8.34 -3.31
CA THR A 171 -12.15 8.81 -2.01
C THR A 171 -12.91 7.71 -1.26
N ALA A 172 -13.69 6.88 -1.94
CA ALA A 172 -14.45 5.78 -1.35
C ALA A 172 -13.52 4.67 -0.80
N THR A 173 -12.49 4.27 -1.53
CA THR A 173 -11.51 3.26 -1.09
C THR A 173 -10.73 3.72 0.15
N LEU A 174 -10.49 5.02 0.28
CA LEU A 174 -9.87 5.62 1.44
C LEU A 174 -10.75 5.53 2.69
N ALA A 175 -12.07 5.65 2.54
CA ALA A 175 -13.02 5.59 3.66
C ALA A 175 -13.25 4.15 4.19
N GLU A 176 -13.16 3.14 3.34
CA GLU A 176 -13.39 1.73 3.72
C GLU A 176 -12.14 1.05 4.34
N ALA A 177 -10.94 1.63 4.15
CA ALA A 177 -9.69 1.12 4.74
C ALA A 177 -9.46 1.61 6.19
N LEU A 178 -10.33 2.48 6.72
CA LEU A 178 -10.33 3.00 8.09
C LEU A 178 -11.31 2.23 8.98
#